data_8355c5232191a5889a698440d0edb0d2
#
_entry.id   8355c5232191a5889a698440d0edb0d2
#
_cell.length_a   1.000
_cell.length_b   1.000
_cell.length_c   1.000
_cell.angle_alpha   90.00
_cell.angle_beta   90.00
_cell.angle_gamma   90.00
#
_symmetry.space_group_name_H-M   'P 1'
#
loop_
_entity.id
_entity.type
_entity.pdbx_description
1 polymer ?
#
loop_
_entity_poly.entity_id
_entity_poly.type
_entity_poly.pdbx_seq_one_letter_code
_entity_poly.pdbx_strand_id
1 'polypeptide(L)'
;QYIESLRKLNLNLYRFGQKVENVVDDPIVRPSLNSFAATYELAEDPQYEDLMTATSNLTGKKVNRFTHLHQSTDDLIRKVKMQRLLGQKTAACFQRCVGMDAANAVYSTTYETDEACGTNYFENFKKFWTMVQEEDLAVDGAMTDVKGDRGLSPSKQADPDLFLHVVERTADGVYVTGAKAHQTGYLNSHYVLVMPTISMREGDEDYAISFAC
;
A
#
# COMPACT_ATOMS: atom_id res chain seq x y z
N GLN A 1 18.01 -9.69 2.27
CA GLN A 1 17.91 -8.59 1.28
C GLN A 1 16.80 -7.60 1.67
N TYR A 2 15.53 -8.03 1.82
CA TYR A 2 14.38 -7.17 2.19
C TYR A 2 14.62 -6.35 3.48
N ILE A 3 15.05 -6.96 4.58
CA ILE A 3 15.31 -6.26 5.85
C ILE A 3 16.39 -5.16 5.68
N GLU A 4 17.43 -5.45 4.91
CA GLU A 4 18.49 -4.47 4.66
C GLU A 4 18.07 -3.35 3.70
N SER A 5 17.10 -3.59 2.81
CA SER A 5 16.54 -2.50 1.99
C SER A 5 15.72 -1.52 2.83
N LEU A 6 14.93 -2.01 3.79
CA LEU A 6 14.21 -1.15 4.74
C LEU A 6 15.13 -0.32 5.64
N ARG A 7 16.32 -0.86 6.00
CA ARG A 7 17.31 -0.12 6.79
C ARG A 7 17.80 1.16 6.09
N LYS A 8 17.70 1.21 4.77
CA LYS A 8 18.10 2.37 3.96
C LYS A 8 17.01 3.45 3.90
N LEU A 9 15.79 3.13 4.33
CA LEU A 9 14.70 4.11 4.37
C LEU A 9 14.92 5.08 5.52
N ASN A 10 14.78 6.37 5.24
CA ASN A 10 14.92 7.43 6.24
C ASN A 10 13.56 7.71 6.91
N LEU A 11 13.08 6.75 7.71
CA LEU A 11 11.80 6.87 8.39
C LEU A 11 11.94 7.70 9.68
N ASN A 12 11.02 8.65 9.87
CA ASN A 12 10.88 9.38 11.13
C ASN A 12 9.82 8.69 12.00
N LEU A 13 10.23 7.71 12.81
CA LEU A 13 9.36 7.00 13.73
C LEU A 13 9.49 7.56 15.14
N TYR A 14 8.34 7.88 15.76
CA TYR A 14 8.25 8.25 17.16
C TYR A 14 7.40 7.24 17.91
N ARG A 15 7.86 6.82 19.09
CA ARG A 15 7.17 5.89 19.97
C ARG A 15 7.24 6.38 21.41
N PHE A 16 6.08 6.53 22.04
CA PHE A 16 5.99 7.08 23.42
C PHE A 16 6.72 8.41 23.57
N GLY A 17 6.66 9.29 22.57
CA GLY A 17 7.33 10.59 22.55
C GLY A 17 8.83 10.56 22.24
N GLN A 18 9.42 9.39 21.99
CA GLN A 18 10.84 9.24 21.68
C GLN A 18 11.04 8.81 20.22
N LYS A 19 12.03 9.41 19.58
CA LYS A 19 12.44 9.00 18.22
C LYS A 19 13.08 7.62 18.27
N VAL A 20 12.70 6.75 17.35
CA VAL A 20 13.32 5.43 17.13
C VAL A 20 14.40 5.58 16.07
N GLU A 21 15.65 5.43 16.47
CA GLU A 21 16.81 5.64 15.60
C GLU A 21 16.98 4.55 14.55
N ASN A 22 16.63 3.31 14.89
CA ASN A 22 16.73 2.17 14.00
C ASN A 22 15.45 1.33 14.06
N VAL A 23 14.57 1.53 13.08
CA VAL A 23 13.27 0.87 13.02
C VAL A 23 13.41 -0.64 12.86
N VAL A 24 14.38 -1.09 12.06
CA VAL A 24 14.58 -2.50 11.69
C VAL A 24 15.05 -3.35 12.89
N ASP A 25 15.84 -2.76 13.78
CA ASP A 25 16.38 -3.46 14.96
C ASP A 25 15.56 -3.20 16.24
N ASP A 26 14.51 -2.36 16.14
CA ASP A 26 13.65 -2.09 17.28
C ASP A 26 12.90 -3.36 17.72
N PRO A 27 13.01 -3.77 19.01
CA PRO A 27 12.44 -5.02 19.49
C PRO A 27 10.90 -5.08 19.42
N ILE A 28 10.22 -3.93 19.38
CA ILE A 28 8.75 -3.87 19.25
C ILE A 28 8.34 -3.99 17.79
N VAL A 29 9.13 -3.46 16.86
CA VAL A 29 8.87 -3.55 15.40
C VAL A 29 9.26 -4.91 14.85
N ARG A 30 10.31 -5.54 15.39
CA ARG A 30 10.89 -6.79 14.86
C ARG A 30 9.88 -7.93 14.64
N PRO A 31 8.90 -8.21 15.51
CA PRO A 31 7.94 -9.29 15.26
C PRO A 31 7.09 -9.05 14.01
N SER A 32 6.66 -7.82 13.75
CA SER A 32 5.90 -7.49 12.55
C SER A 32 6.77 -7.56 11.29
N LEU A 33 8.01 -7.09 11.37
CA LEU A 33 8.99 -7.17 10.32
C LEU A 33 9.28 -8.63 9.92
N ASN A 34 9.45 -9.52 10.89
CA ASN A 34 9.67 -10.95 10.63
C ASN A 34 8.46 -11.60 9.95
N SER A 35 7.23 -11.27 10.38
CA SER A 35 6.03 -11.76 9.73
C SER A 35 5.91 -11.28 8.28
N PHE A 36 6.31 -10.05 8.00
CA PHE A 36 6.36 -9.51 6.65
C PHE A 36 7.46 -10.20 5.82
N ALA A 37 8.66 -10.41 6.38
CA ALA A 37 9.77 -11.09 5.73
C ALA A 37 9.40 -12.51 5.27
N ALA A 38 8.55 -13.22 6.01
CA ALA A 38 8.05 -14.54 5.64
C ALA A 38 7.33 -14.55 4.27
N THR A 39 6.80 -13.41 3.81
CA THR A 39 6.18 -13.29 2.47
C THR A 39 7.20 -13.41 1.33
N TYR A 40 8.45 -13.10 1.60
CA TYR A 40 9.58 -13.27 0.68
C TYR A 40 10.19 -14.66 0.81
N GLU A 41 10.46 -15.10 2.03
CA GLU A 41 11.08 -16.40 2.32
C GLU A 41 10.27 -17.55 1.75
N LEU A 42 8.94 -17.54 1.91
CA LEU A 42 8.05 -18.56 1.37
C LEU A 42 7.94 -18.49 -0.18
N ALA A 43 8.18 -17.33 -0.79
CA ALA A 43 8.20 -17.20 -2.25
C ALA A 43 9.48 -17.79 -2.88
N GLU A 44 10.55 -17.89 -2.11
CA GLU A 44 11.82 -18.53 -2.50
C GLU A 44 11.86 -20.03 -2.14
N ASP A 45 10.92 -20.51 -1.32
CA ASP A 45 10.84 -21.92 -0.94
C ASP A 45 10.14 -22.74 -2.06
N PRO A 46 10.84 -23.72 -2.68
CA PRO A 46 10.26 -24.55 -3.75
C PRO A 46 8.95 -25.26 -3.39
N GLN A 47 8.71 -25.52 -2.09
CA GLN A 47 7.49 -26.15 -1.60
C GLN A 47 6.27 -25.22 -1.78
N TYR A 48 6.45 -23.91 -1.71
CA TYR A 48 5.38 -22.92 -1.70
C TYR A 48 5.42 -21.98 -2.90
N GLU A 49 6.43 -22.05 -3.73
CA GLU A 49 6.67 -21.17 -4.86
C GLU A 49 5.44 -21.01 -5.76
N ASP A 50 4.79 -22.10 -6.16
CA ASP A 50 3.58 -22.05 -7.01
C ASP A 50 2.44 -21.25 -6.38
N LEU A 51 2.32 -21.30 -5.05
CA LEU A 51 1.29 -20.55 -4.33
C LEU A 51 1.72 -19.08 -4.08
N MET A 52 3.01 -18.87 -3.78
CA MET A 52 3.53 -17.57 -3.37
C MET A 52 3.93 -16.67 -4.54
N THR A 53 4.02 -17.22 -5.77
CA THR A 53 4.38 -16.47 -6.98
C THR A 53 3.26 -16.51 -8.03
N ALA A 54 3.34 -15.65 -9.02
CA ALA A 54 2.46 -15.60 -10.18
C ALA A 54 3.22 -15.09 -11.40
N THR A 55 2.65 -15.26 -12.61
CA THR A 55 3.15 -14.59 -13.82
C THR A 55 2.50 -13.23 -13.96
N SER A 56 3.30 -12.17 -14.04
CA SER A 56 2.82 -10.82 -14.22
C SER A 56 2.16 -10.62 -15.58
N ASN A 57 0.99 -10.01 -15.58
CA ASN A 57 0.32 -9.55 -16.80
C ASN A 57 0.97 -8.28 -17.42
N LEU A 58 1.81 -7.57 -16.66
CA LEU A 58 2.52 -6.38 -17.15
C LEU A 58 3.86 -6.74 -17.81
N THR A 59 4.62 -7.67 -17.22
CA THR A 59 5.99 -7.97 -17.64
C THR A 59 6.17 -9.35 -18.24
N GLY A 60 5.23 -10.27 -18.07
CA GLY A 60 5.34 -11.69 -18.42
C GLY A 60 6.33 -12.47 -17.55
N LYS A 61 6.95 -11.83 -16.55
CA LYS A 61 7.93 -12.45 -15.65
C LYS A 61 7.25 -13.05 -14.41
N LYS A 62 7.92 -14.00 -13.77
CA LYS A 62 7.52 -14.49 -12.44
C LYS A 62 7.74 -13.38 -11.40
N VAL A 63 6.72 -13.13 -10.60
CA VAL A 63 6.71 -12.10 -9.54
C VAL A 63 6.16 -12.68 -8.25
N ASN A 64 6.46 -12.06 -7.13
CA ASN A 64 5.81 -12.34 -5.86
C ASN A 64 4.30 -12.12 -5.98
N ARG A 65 3.48 -13.05 -5.51
CA ARG A 65 2.00 -12.95 -5.67
C ARG A 65 1.41 -11.70 -5.01
N PHE A 66 2.07 -11.13 -4.02
CA PHE A 66 1.64 -9.85 -3.43
C PHE A 66 1.73 -8.65 -4.39
N THR A 67 2.51 -8.77 -5.45
CA THR A 67 2.59 -7.73 -6.49
C THR A 67 1.82 -8.09 -7.76
N HIS A 68 1.16 -9.26 -7.80
CA HIS A 68 0.38 -9.69 -8.94
C HIS A 68 -0.96 -8.96 -9.02
N LEU A 69 -1.29 -8.45 -10.21
CA LEU A 69 -2.61 -7.89 -10.50
C LEU A 69 -3.54 -9.02 -10.94
N HIS A 70 -4.63 -9.23 -10.22
CA HIS A 70 -5.54 -10.35 -10.42
C HIS A 70 -6.21 -10.28 -11.79
N GLN A 71 -6.15 -11.37 -12.55
CA GLN A 71 -6.74 -11.50 -13.88
C GLN A 71 -7.87 -12.53 -13.94
N SER A 72 -8.03 -13.33 -12.88
CA SER A 72 -8.97 -14.44 -12.87
C SER A 72 -9.50 -14.75 -11.47
N THR A 73 -10.58 -15.53 -11.41
CA THR A 73 -11.10 -16.09 -10.17
C THR A 73 -10.07 -17.01 -9.50
N ASP A 74 -9.23 -17.71 -10.28
CA ASP A 74 -8.16 -18.56 -9.72
C ASP A 74 -7.13 -17.73 -8.94
N ASP A 75 -6.79 -16.53 -9.40
CA ASP A 75 -5.90 -15.62 -8.67
C ASP A 75 -6.48 -15.26 -7.30
N LEU A 76 -7.79 -15.01 -7.21
CA LEU A 76 -8.46 -14.74 -5.94
C LEU A 76 -8.46 -15.96 -5.00
N ILE A 77 -8.68 -17.16 -5.54
CA ILE A 77 -8.61 -18.40 -4.78
C ILE A 77 -7.19 -18.63 -4.26
N ARG A 78 -6.18 -18.45 -5.10
CA ARG A 78 -4.76 -18.57 -4.73
C ARG A 78 -4.35 -17.51 -3.70
N LYS A 79 -4.82 -16.27 -3.84
CA LYS A 79 -4.65 -15.23 -2.83
C LYS A 79 -5.12 -15.68 -1.45
N VAL A 80 -6.35 -16.18 -1.34
CA VAL A 80 -6.90 -16.63 -0.05
C VAL A 80 -6.08 -17.81 0.52
N LYS A 81 -5.69 -18.78 -0.31
CA LYS A 81 -4.84 -19.90 0.11
C LYS A 81 -3.47 -19.43 0.60
N MET A 82 -2.83 -18.49 -0.12
CA MET A 82 -1.56 -17.88 0.25
C MET A 82 -1.64 -17.16 1.61
N GLN A 83 -2.67 -16.32 1.79
CA GLN A 83 -2.89 -15.59 3.05
C GLN A 83 -3.12 -16.55 4.22
N ARG A 84 -3.87 -17.64 3.99
CA ARG A 84 -4.08 -18.68 5.00
C ARG A 84 -2.79 -19.41 5.37
N LEU A 85 -1.96 -19.76 4.40
CA LEU A 85 -0.64 -20.34 4.62
C LEU A 85 0.23 -19.43 5.49
N LEU A 86 0.32 -18.16 5.13
CA LEU A 86 1.09 -17.17 5.89
C LEU A 86 0.59 -17.03 7.32
N GLY A 87 -0.72 -16.93 7.54
CA GLY A 87 -1.30 -16.90 8.88
C GLY A 87 -0.96 -18.15 9.71
N GLN A 88 -0.94 -19.32 9.08
CA GLN A 88 -0.54 -20.58 9.75
C GLN A 88 0.96 -20.61 10.09
N LYS A 89 1.81 -20.02 9.25
CA LYS A 89 3.27 -19.99 9.45
C LYS A 89 3.72 -18.95 10.46
N THR A 90 3.09 -17.78 10.46
CA THR A 90 3.52 -16.64 11.28
C THR A 90 2.73 -16.53 12.59
N ALA A 91 1.54 -17.15 12.68
CA ALA A 91 0.55 -16.93 13.75
C ALA A 91 0.24 -15.44 14.02
N ALA A 92 0.46 -14.59 13.00
CA ALA A 92 0.32 -13.15 13.07
C ALA A 92 -0.15 -12.57 11.73
N CYS A 93 -0.48 -11.28 11.71
CA CYS A 93 -0.70 -10.55 10.47
C CYS A 93 0.63 -10.30 9.75
N PHE A 94 0.73 -10.70 8.49
CA PHE A 94 1.88 -10.48 7.63
C PHE A 94 1.86 -9.11 6.92
N GLN A 95 0.81 -8.32 7.09
CA GLN A 95 0.66 -6.88 6.80
C GLN A 95 0.87 -6.46 5.32
N ARG A 96 1.02 -7.38 4.38
CA ARG A 96 1.25 -7.08 2.96
C ARG A 96 -0.04 -7.14 2.11
N CYS A 97 -1.16 -7.57 2.71
CA CYS A 97 -2.43 -7.76 1.99
C CYS A 97 -3.06 -6.44 1.56
N VAL A 98 -2.95 -5.37 2.36
CA VAL A 98 -3.57 -4.07 2.06
C VAL A 98 -2.97 -3.47 0.79
N GLY A 99 -1.65 -3.47 0.64
CA GLY A 99 -0.99 -2.97 -0.58
C GLY A 99 -1.38 -3.74 -1.84
N MET A 100 -1.50 -5.08 -1.75
CA MET A 100 -1.99 -5.90 -2.86
C MET A 100 -3.43 -5.54 -3.26
N ASP A 101 -4.33 -5.39 -2.28
CA ASP A 101 -5.73 -5.05 -2.53
C ASP A 101 -5.88 -3.62 -3.06
N ALA A 102 -5.11 -2.67 -2.49
CA ALA A 102 -5.02 -1.30 -2.96
C ALA A 102 -4.56 -1.21 -4.42
N ALA A 103 -3.51 -1.95 -4.79
CA ALA A 103 -3.01 -1.96 -6.16
C ALA A 103 -4.04 -2.49 -7.16
N ASN A 104 -4.76 -3.54 -6.81
CA ASN A 104 -5.82 -4.09 -7.67
C ASN A 104 -7.00 -3.11 -7.83
N ALA A 105 -7.36 -2.37 -6.77
CA ALA A 105 -8.38 -1.33 -6.83
C ALA A 105 -7.92 -0.15 -7.70
N VAL A 106 -6.69 0.35 -7.50
CA VAL A 106 -6.14 1.46 -8.28
C VAL A 106 -5.97 1.09 -9.75
N TYR A 107 -5.59 -0.16 -10.06
CA TYR A 107 -5.45 -0.66 -11.44
C TYR A 107 -6.77 -0.53 -12.23
N SER A 108 -7.88 -0.98 -11.67
CA SER A 108 -9.19 -0.87 -12.33
C SER A 108 -9.73 0.56 -12.33
N THR A 109 -9.62 1.27 -11.21
CA THR A 109 -10.15 2.64 -11.08
C THR A 109 -9.43 3.63 -11.99
N THR A 110 -8.10 3.52 -12.14
CA THR A 110 -7.35 4.41 -13.05
C THR A 110 -7.73 4.18 -14.50
N TYR A 111 -7.95 2.93 -14.92
CA TYR A 111 -8.45 2.61 -16.25
C TYR A 111 -9.83 3.25 -16.51
N GLU A 112 -10.78 3.04 -15.59
CA GLU A 112 -12.14 3.60 -15.71
C GLU A 112 -12.12 5.15 -15.70
N THR A 113 -11.22 5.75 -14.90
CA THR A 113 -11.06 7.21 -14.85
C THR A 113 -10.52 7.77 -16.18
N ASP A 114 -9.52 7.11 -16.77
CA ASP A 114 -8.97 7.54 -18.05
C ASP A 114 -10.01 7.47 -19.17
N GLU A 115 -10.82 6.40 -19.22
CA GLU A 115 -11.92 6.26 -20.17
C GLU A 115 -13.00 7.35 -19.99
N ALA A 116 -13.30 7.74 -18.75
CA ALA A 116 -14.33 8.72 -18.46
C ALA A 116 -13.86 10.18 -18.61
N CYS A 117 -12.60 10.46 -18.27
CA CYS A 117 -12.08 11.82 -18.09
C CYS A 117 -10.95 12.19 -19.08
N GLY A 118 -10.46 11.24 -19.88
CA GLY A 118 -9.35 11.47 -20.82
C GLY A 118 -8.02 11.76 -20.13
N THR A 119 -7.81 11.22 -18.94
CA THR A 119 -6.57 11.33 -18.18
C THR A 119 -5.54 10.26 -18.60
N ASN A 120 -4.40 10.16 -17.92
CA ASN A 120 -3.36 9.17 -18.20
C ASN A 120 -2.88 8.48 -16.91
N TYR A 121 -3.76 8.26 -15.96
CA TYR A 121 -3.44 7.67 -14.67
C TYR A 121 -3.11 6.18 -14.76
N PHE A 122 -3.77 5.46 -15.66
CA PHE A 122 -3.56 4.03 -15.87
C PHE A 122 -2.14 3.71 -16.34
N GLU A 123 -1.62 4.46 -17.33
CA GLU A 123 -0.24 4.30 -17.79
C GLU A 123 0.78 4.67 -16.69
N ASN A 124 0.50 5.71 -15.92
CA ASN A 124 1.35 6.09 -14.78
C ASN A 124 1.36 5.00 -13.71
N PHE A 125 0.20 4.43 -13.38
CA PHE A 125 0.10 3.31 -12.45
C PHE A 125 0.87 2.08 -12.97
N LYS A 126 0.72 1.70 -14.24
CA LYS A 126 1.44 0.56 -14.82
C LYS A 126 2.95 0.73 -14.75
N LYS A 127 3.48 1.92 -15.02
CA LYS A 127 4.92 2.22 -14.87
C LYS A 127 5.39 2.02 -13.45
N PHE A 128 4.68 2.59 -12.49
CA PHE A 128 4.98 2.43 -11.06
C PHE A 128 4.93 0.97 -10.65
N TRP A 129 3.85 0.24 -11.02
CA TRP A 129 3.67 -1.14 -10.58
C TRP A 129 4.64 -2.12 -11.26
N THR A 130 5.08 -1.81 -12.49
CA THR A 130 6.16 -2.56 -13.16
C THR A 130 7.46 -2.46 -12.36
N MET A 131 7.83 -1.27 -11.91
CA MET A 131 8.98 -1.06 -11.03
C MET A 131 8.83 -1.85 -9.72
N VAL A 132 7.67 -1.78 -9.07
CA VAL A 132 7.38 -2.55 -7.85
C VAL A 132 7.58 -4.04 -8.06
N GLN A 133 7.15 -4.58 -9.21
CA GLN A 133 7.30 -5.99 -9.54
C GLN A 133 8.75 -6.38 -9.87
N GLU A 134 9.47 -5.55 -10.62
CA GLU A 134 10.83 -5.84 -11.04
C GLU A 134 11.84 -5.76 -9.90
N GLU A 135 11.60 -4.88 -8.93
CA GLU A 135 12.44 -4.73 -7.74
C GLU A 135 11.91 -5.52 -6.52
N ASP A 136 10.78 -6.24 -6.67
CA ASP A 136 10.06 -6.97 -5.62
C ASP A 136 9.85 -6.13 -4.36
N LEU A 137 9.32 -4.91 -4.53
CA LEU A 137 9.14 -3.97 -3.45
C LEU A 137 7.91 -4.30 -2.60
N ALA A 138 8.00 -3.97 -1.34
CA ALA A 138 6.88 -4.01 -0.41
C ALA A 138 6.05 -2.74 -0.54
N VAL A 139 4.74 -2.90 -0.68
CA VAL A 139 3.78 -1.80 -0.75
C VAL A 139 2.70 -2.01 0.30
N ASP A 140 2.39 -0.98 1.08
CA ASP A 140 1.23 -0.92 1.97
C ASP A 140 0.12 -0.04 1.38
N GLY A 141 -1.05 -0.02 2.01
CA GLY A 141 -2.15 0.87 1.64
C GLY A 141 -2.56 1.75 2.81
N ALA A 142 -2.51 3.05 2.65
CA ALA A 142 -2.93 4.03 3.64
C ALA A 142 -4.33 4.56 3.32
N MET A 143 -5.35 3.87 3.81
CA MET A 143 -6.75 4.20 3.53
C MET A 143 -7.45 4.89 4.69
N THR A 144 -7.27 4.37 5.91
CA THR A 144 -8.04 4.83 7.08
C THR A 144 -7.71 6.27 7.44
N ASP A 145 -8.74 7.10 7.49
CA ASP A 145 -8.64 8.50 7.90
C ASP A 145 -8.72 8.66 9.42
N VAL A 146 -8.21 9.77 9.90
CA VAL A 146 -8.34 10.18 11.30
C VAL A 146 -9.82 10.41 11.62
N LYS A 147 -10.24 10.07 12.85
CA LYS A 147 -11.62 10.20 13.29
C LYS A 147 -11.94 11.67 13.61
N GLY A 148 -12.83 12.26 12.83
CA GLY A 148 -13.48 13.53 13.10
C GLY A 148 -14.97 13.36 13.45
N ASP A 149 -15.76 14.37 13.17
CA ASP A 149 -17.22 14.26 13.22
C ASP A 149 -17.70 13.40 12.04
N ARG A 150 -18.21 12.22 12.32
CA ARG A 150 -18.66 11.26 11.30
C ARG A 150 -19.91 11.68 10.55
N GLY A 151 -20.63 12.69 11.06
CA GLY A 151 -21.80 13.29 10.39
C GLY A 151 -21.43 14.29 9.29
N LEU A 152 -20.18 14.75 9.28
CA LEU A 152 -19.68 15.77 8.37
C LEU A 152 -18.77 15.17 7.27
N SER A 153 -18.79 15.80 6.10
CA SER A 153 -17.83 15.48 5.02
C SER A 153 -16.45 16.05 5.36
N PRO A 154 -15.39 15.60 4.67
CA PRO A 154 -14.02 16.05 4.94
C PRO A 154 -13.85 17.56 4.96
N SER A 155 -14.39 18.28 3.96
CA SER A 155 -14.30 19.74 3.85
C SER A 155 -15.10 20.51 4.92
N LYS A 156 -15.95 19.84 5.69
CA LYS A 156 -16.81 20.43 6.72
C LYS A 156 -16.32 20.16 8.14
N GLN A 157 -15.19 19.48 8.30
CA GLN A 157 -14.59 19.26 9.61
C GLN A 157 -14.14 20.59 10.24
N ALA A 158 -14.11 20.64 11.57
CA ALA A 158 -13.66 21.83 12.30
C ALA A 158 -12.17 22.13 12.07
N ASP A 159 -11.38 21.09 11.85
CA ASP A 159 -9.98 21.16 11.45
C ASP A 159 -9.88 20.71 9.98
N PRO A 160 -9.54 21.60 9.04
CA PRO A 160 -9.42 21.27 7.62
C PRO A 160 -8.29 20.27 7.33
N ASP A 161 -7.27 20.21 8.20
CA ASP A 161 -6.11 19.31 8.04
C ASP A 161 -6.32 17.93 8.67
N LEU A 162 -7.52 17.68 9.21
CA LEU A 162 -7.84 16.39 9.83
C LEU A 162 -7.77 15.23 8.81
N PHE A 163 -8.33 15.44 7.61
CA PHE A 163 -8.26 14.50 6.51
C PHE A 163 -7.18 14.93 5.53
N LEU A 164 -6.49 13.95 4.95
CA LEU A 164 -5.47 14.23 3.96
C LEU A 164 -6.09 14.85 2.70
N HIS A 165 -5.55 15.98 2.26
CA HIS A 165 -6.05 16.73 1.11
C HIS A 165 -4.95 17.53 0.40
N VAL A 166 -5.27 18.01 -0.80
CA VAL A 166 -4.40 18.86 -1.61
C VAL A 166 -4.52 20.31 -1.12
N VAL A 167 -3.39 20.93 -0.78
CA VAL A 167 -3.32 22.34 -0.37
C VAL A 167 -2.79 23.25 -1.48
N GLU A 168 -2.01 22.69 -2.41
CA GLU A 168 -1.46 23.46 -3.54
C GLU A 168 -1.27 22.55 -4.76
N ARG A 169 -1.54 23.08 -5.95
CA ARG A 169 -1.25 22.46 -7.24
C ARG A 169 -0.26 23.29 -8.01
N THR A 170 0.83 22.66 -8.48
CA THR A 170 1.87 23.28 -9.29
C THR A 170 2.02 22.55 -10.63
N ALA A 171 2.85 23.07 -11.50
CA ALA A 171 3.19 22.40 -12.75
C ALA A 171 3.92 21.05 -12.53
N ASP A 172 4.62 20.91 -11.41
CA ASP A 172 5.46 19.74 -11.10
C ASP A 172 4.73 18.70 -10.22
N GLY A 173 3.56 19.03 -9.66
CA GLY A 173 2.81 18.13 -8.80
C GLY A 173 1.86 18.82 -7.83
N VAL A 174 1.54 18.13 -6.75
CA VAL A 174 0.63 18.59 -5.70
C VAL A 174 1.30 18.56 -4.34
N TYR A 175 0.99 19.55 -3.51
CA TYR A 175 1.31 19.53 -2.07
C TYR A 175 0.10 19.03 -1.31
N VAL A 176 0.32 18.11 -0.38
CA VAL A 176 -0.73 17.52 0.45
C VAL A 176 -0.43 17.72 1.93
N THR A 177 -1.47 17.88 2.73
CA THR A 177 -1.40 17.90 4.20
C THR A 177 -2.48 17.01 4.78
N GLY A 178 -2.38 16.68 6.07
CA GLY A 178 -3.33 15.83 6.78
C GLY A 178 -2.69 14.55 7.32
N ALA A 179 -3.53 13.63 7.79
CA ALA A 179 -3.06 12.41 8.42
C ALA A 179 -3.84 11.18 7.95
N LYS A 180 -3.14 10.04 7.93
CA LYS A 180 -3.74 8.70 7.85
C LYS A 180 -3.49 7.96 9.16
N ALA A 181 -4.41 7.09 9.57
CA ALA A 181 -4.35 6.36 10.84
C ALA A 181 -4.37 4.85 10.62
N HIS A 182 -3.82 4.10 11.60
CA HIS A 182 -3.81 2.63 11.61
C HIS A 182 -3.13 1.98 10.41
N GLN A 183 -2.00 2.53 9.96
CA GLN A 183 -1.21 2.01 8.83
C GLN A 183 -0.18 1.01 9.35
N THR A 184 -0.63 -0.20 9.67
CA THR A 184 0.19 -1.22 10.37
C THR A 184 1.39 -1.68 9.53
N GLY A 185 1.26 -1.79 8.22
CA GLY A 185 2.30 -2.20 7.29
C GLY A 185 3.30 -1.10 6.90
N TYR A 186 3.07 0.16 7.28
CA TYR A 186 3.87 1.31 6.87
C TYR A 186 5.37 1.12 7.15
N LEU A 187 5.73 0.67 8.36
CA LEU A 187 7.13 0.47 8.78
C LEU A 187 7.84 -0.68 8.05
N ASN A 188 7.08 -1.53 7.38
CA ASN A 188 7.55 -2.74 6.70
C ASN A 188 7.49 -2.59 5.17
N SER A 189 7.22 -1.39 4.65
CA SER A 189 6.98 -1.16 3.22
C SER A 189 7.91 -0.11 2.64
N HIS A 190 8.22 -0.25 1.35
CA HIS A 190 9.03 0.71 0.60
C HIS A 190 8.18 1.86 0.06
N TYR A 191 6.92 1.55 -0.26
CA TYR A 191 5.93 2.51 -0.74
C TYR A 191 4.60 2.33 -0.02
N VAL A 192 3.81 3.39 -0.02
CA VAL A 192 2.45 3.39 0.50
C VAL A 192 1.51 3.96 -0.56
N LEU A 193 0.47 3.21 -0.89
CA LEU A 193 -0.65 3.69 -1.71
C LEU A 193 -1.65 4.42 -0.80
N VAL A 194 -1.66 5.71 -0.90
CA VAL A 194 -2.60 6.56 -0.16
C VAL A 194 -3.90 6.69 -0.95
N MET A 195 -5.03 6.46 -0.28
CA MET A 195 -6.36 6.52 -0.89
C MET A 195 -7.39 7.06 0.09
N PRO A 196 -8.44 7.75 -0.38
CA PRO A 196 -9.57 8.10 0.47
C PRO A 196 -10.45 6.87 0.76
N THR A 197 -11.13 6.86 1.92
CA THR A 197 -12.08 5.79 2.28
C THR A 197 -13.49 6.29 2.51
N ILE A 198 -13.70 7.60 2.46
CA ILE A 198 -15.02 8.22 2.66
C ILE A 198 -15.59 8.66 1.31
N SER A 199 -16.90 8.59 1.18
CA SER A 199 -17.58 9.13 0.00
C SER A 199 -17.46 10.66 -0.02
N MET A 200 -16.94 11.17 -1.13
CA MET A 200 -16.76 12.59 -1.36
C MET A 200 -18.09 13.24 -1.75
N ARG A 201 -18.28 14.49 -1.35
CA ARG A 201 -19.42 15.33 -1.69
C ARG A 201 -18.95 16.59 -2.40
N GLU A 202 -19.86 17.38 -2.90
CA GLU A 202 -19.55 18.72 -3.42
C GLU A 202 -18.79 19.55 -2.39
N GLY A 203 -17.62 20.08 -2.79
CA GLY A 203 -16.69 20.82 -1.94
C GLY A 203 -15.59 19.94 -1.30
N ASP A 204 -15.58 18.62 -1.57
CA ASP A 204 -14.55 17.70 -1.07
C ASP A 204 -13.50 17.35 -2.16
N GLU A 205 -13.44 18.08 -3.27
CA GLU A 205 -12.61 17.72 -4.45
C GLU A 205 -11.12 17.61 -4.11
N ASP A 206 -10.62 18.45 -3.20
CA ASP A 206 -9.23 18.41 -2.76
C ASP A 206 -8.90 17.20 -1.87
N TYR A 207 -9.90 16.57 -1.29
CA TYR A 207 -9.77 15.35 -0.48
C TYR A 207 -9.85 14.06 -1.31
N ALA A 208 -10.28 14.16 -2.57
CA ALA A 208 -10.40 13.02 -3.50
C ALA A 208 -9.06 12.75 -4.18
N ILE A 209 -8.03 12.40 -3.40
CA ILE A 209 -6.68 12.17 -3.92
C ILE A 209 -6.19 10.76 -3.62
N SER A 210 -5.52 10.14 -4.63
CA SER A 210 -4.79 8.88 -4.48
C SER A 210 -3.41 9.02 -5.09
N PHE A 211 -2.39 8.54 -4.39
CA PHE A 211 -0.99 8.61 -4.84
C PHE A 211 -0.13 7.54 -4.15
N ALA A 212 1.07 7.29 -4.69
CA ALA A 212 2.11 6.48 -4.06
C ALA A 212 3.21 7.38 -3.49
N CYS A 213 3.67 7.13 -2.28
CA CYS A 213 4.78 7.83 -1.65
C CYS A 213 5.74 6.85 -0.95
#